data_21376307e6885ecd0ce811101c79e657
#
_entry.id   21376307e6885ecd0ce811101c79e657
#
_cell.length_a   1.000
_cell.length_b   1.000
_cell.length_c   1.000
_cell.angle_alpha   90.00
_cell.angle_beta   90.00
_cell.angle_gamma   90.00
#
_symmetry.space_group_name_H-M   'P 1'
#
loop_
_entity.id
_entity.type
_entity.pdbx_description
1 polymer ?
#
loop_
_entity_poly.entity_id
_entity_poly.type
_entity_poly.pdbx_seq_one_letter_code
_entity_poly.pdbx_strand_id
1 'polypeptide(L)'
;AVLCIVLGMGMPTVGVYILLAILIAPSLVEVGVSPLAAHMFILYLGMMSLITPPVAVAAFFAASIAKAPPMATGWTCMRFGWTAYVVPFLFVFSPSLLLQGTPGDLIIDVSSAIAGVWLVSAGMIGYFARHLDIFGRAAFLTAGILLLIPSELGSWAIWTDWVGWIMGAGVVYWDVS
;
A
#
# COMPACT_ATOMS: atom_id res chain seq x y z
N ALA A 1 -1.69 -9.64 -8.67
CA ALA A 1 -1.29 -9.47 -7.27
C ALA A 1 -1.19 -10.83 -6.56
N VAL A 2 -2.30 -11.57 -6.38
CA VAL A 2 -2.32 -12.86 -5.64
C VAL A 2 -1.30 -13.84 -6.20
N LEU A 3 -1.21 -13.99 -7.52
CA LEU A 3 -0.22 -14.85 -8.17
C LEU A 3 1.23 -14.47 -7.82
N CYS A 4 1.54 -13.18 -7.75
CA CYS A 4 2.88 -12.71 -7.36
C CYS A 4 3.24 -13.14 -5.94
N ILE A 5 2.30 -13.01 -5.01
CA ILE A 5 2.50 -13.41 -3.62
C ILE A 5 2.65 -14.94 -3.52
N VAL A 6 1.76 -15.69 -4.15
CA VAL A 6 1.78 -17.18 -4.10
C VAL A 6 3.06 -17.74 -4.73
N LEU A 7 3.45 -17.26 -5.92
CA LEU A 7 4.67 -17.70 -6.58
C LEU A 7 5.94 -17.27 -5.84
N GLY A 8 5.87 -16.17 -5.06
CA GLY A 8 6.98 -15.71 -4.25
C GLY A 8 7.22 -16.49 -2.95
N MET A 9 6.25 -17.30 -2.51
CA MET A 9 6.34 -18.01 -1.24
C MET A 9 7.49 -19.01 -1.20
N GLY A 10 8.34 -18.86 -0.20
CA GLY A 10 9.44 -19.81 0.07
C GLY A 10 10.67 -19.64 -0.82
N MET A 11 10.73 -18.62 -1.68
CA MET A 11 11.88 -18.36 -2.54
C MET A 11 12.68 -17.14 -2.09
N PRO A 12 14.01 -17.09 -2.38
CA PRO A 12 14.82 -15.89 -2.19
C PRO A 12 14.33 -14.74 -3.07
N THR A 13 14.44 -13.50 -2.59
CA THR A 13 13.91 -12.29 -3.25
C THR A 13 14.34 -12.13 -4.72
N VAL A 14 15.62 -12.42 -5.02
CA VAL A 14 16.14 -12.35 -6.39
C VAL A 14 15.47 -13.38 -7.30
N GLY A 15 15.31 -14.61 -6.80
CA GLY A 15 14.65 -15.69 -7.55
C GLY A 15 13.18 -15.37 -7.83
N VAL A 16 12.45 -14.87 -6.82
CA VAL A 16 11.07 -14.41 -6.98
C VAL A 16 10.98 -13.33 -8.05
N TYR A 17 11.82 -12.30 -7.98
CA TYR A 17 11.79 -11.22 -8.94
C TYR A 17 12.06 -11.69 -10.37
N ILE A 18 13.08 -12.51 -10.59
CA ILE A 18 13.40 -13.05 -11.93
C ILE A 18 12.22 -13.86 -12.47
N LEU A 19 11.65 -14.74 -11.66
CA LEU A 19 10.51 -15.56 -12.04
C LEU A 19 9.31 -14.70 -12.46
N LEU A 20 8.96 -13.73 -11.64
CA LEU A 20 7.81 -12.84 -11.89
C LEU A 20 8.08 -11.89 -13.07
N ALA A 21 9.32 -11.44 -13.25
CA ALA A 21 9.72 -10.59 -14.38
C ALA A 21 9.57 -11.31 -15.73
N ILE A 22 9.78 -12.62 -15.76
CA ILE A 22 9.62 -13.41 -16.98
C ILE A 22 8.15 -13.78 -17.21
N LEU A 23 7.40 -14.15 -16.16
CA LEU A 23 6.05 -14.68 -16.30
C LEU A 23 4.95 -13.63 -16.29
N ILE A 24 5.09 -12.56 -15.50
CA ILE A 24 3.99 -11.63 -15.21
C ILE A 24 4.25 -10.23 -15.78
N ALA A 25 5.49 -9.72 -15.76
CA ALA A 25 5.76 -8.39 -16.23
C ALA A 25 5.38 -8.17 -17.71
N PRO A 26 5.66 -9.10 -18.65
CA PRO A 26 5.24 -8.93 -20.05
C PRO A 26 3.72 -8.75 -20.19
N SER A 27 2.94 -9.57 -19.50
CA SER A 27 1.47 -9.49 -19.54
C SER A 27 0.94 -8.16 -19.00
N LEU A 28 1.59 -7.57 -17.99
CA LEU A 28 1.22 -6.24 -17.48
C LEU A 28 1.55 -5.14 -18.50
N VAL A 29 2.67 -5.26 -19.19
CA VAL A 29 3.06 -4.29 -20.22
C VAL A 29 2.12 -4.40 -21.45
N GLU A 30 1.72 -5.59 -21.85
CA GLU A 30 0.77 -5.82 -22.95
C GLU A 30 -0.61 -5.19 -22.69
N VAL A 31 -1.05 -5.10 -21.44
CA VAL A 31 -2.30 -4.42 -21.07
C VAL A 31 -2.13 -2.90 -20.86
N GLY A 32 -0.95 -2.35 -21.16
CA GLY A 32 -0.69 -0.91 -21.17
C GLY A 32 -0.03 -0.35 -19.91
N VAL A 33 0.39 -1.18 -18.96
CA VAL A 33 1.16 -0.72 -17.79
C VAL A 33 2.59 -0.38 -18.20
N SER A 34 3.11 0.77 -17.73
CA SER A 34 4.50 1.14 -18.04
C SER A 34 5.48 0.06 -17.53
N PRO A 35 6.57 -0.24 -18.27
CA PRO A 35 7.53 -1.28 -17.85
C PRO A 35 8.06 -1.09 -16.43
N LEU A 36 8.36 0.16 -16.06
CA LEU A 36 8.84 0.48 -14.71
C LEU A 36 7.77 0.13 -13.65
N ALA A 37 6.51 0.54 -13.86
CA ALA A 37 5.41 0.23 -12.94
C ALA A 37 5.17 -1.29 -12.85
N ALA A 38 5.22 -2.01 -13.97
CA ALA A 38 5.07 -3.46 -13.98
C ALA A 38 6.17 -4.16 -13.16
N HIS A 39 7.42 -3.75 -13.33
CA HIS A 39 8.54 -4.30 -12.54
C HIS A 39 8.45 -3.93 -11.06
N MET A 40 8.07 -2.70 -10.71
CA MET A 40 7.86 -2.31 -9.31
C MET A 40 6.70 -3.09 -8.69
N PHE A 41 5.60 -3.27 -9.42
CA PHE A 41 4.44 -4.04 -8.97
C PHE A 41 4.80 -5.49 -8.60
N ILE A 42 5.49 -6.20 -9.48
CA ILE A 42 5.87 -7.59 -9.23
C ILE A 42 6.93 -7.71 -8.14
N LEU A 43 7.88 -6.77 -8.07
CA LEU A 43 8.91 -6.74 -7.04
C LEU A 43 8.28 -6.60 -5.64
N TYR A 44 7.44 -5.59 -5.44
CA TYR A 44 6.79 -5.36 -4.14
C TYR A 44 5.92 -6.55 -3.74
N LEU A 45 5.03 -7.01 -4.60
CA LEU A 45 4.12 -8.10 -4.27
C LEU A 45 4.84 -9.44 -4.09
N GLY A 46 5.90 -9.69 -4.87
CA GLY A 46 6.76 -10.85 -4.67
C GLY A 46 7.46 -10.85 -3.31
N MET A 47 7.98 -9.69 -2.88
CA MET A 47 8.60 -9.53 -1.56
C MET A 47 7.60 -9.67 -0.41
N MET A 48 6.34 -9.25 -0.59
CA MET A 48 5.30 -9.40 0.43
C MET A 48 5.02 -10.87 0.78
N SER A 49 5.37 -11.82 -0.06
CA SER A 49 5.29 -13.25 0.25
C SER A 49 6.06 -13.65 1.51
N LEU A 50 7.13 -12.92 1.85
CA LEU A 50 7.96 -13.18 3.04
C LEU A 50 7.26 -12.90 4.37
N ILE A 51 6.22 -12.07 4.36
CA ILE A 51 5.41 -11.74 5.55
C ILE A 51 3.97 -12.24 5.45
N THR A 52 3.59 -12.83 4.30
CA THR A 52 2.22 -13.31 4.05
C THR A 52 2.06 -14.78 4.45
N PRO A 53 1.19 -15.13 5.41
CA PRO A 53 0.83 -16.51 5.69
C PRO A 53 0.25 -17.21 4.44
N PRO A 54 0.42 -18.52 4.27
CA PRO A 54 0.87 -19.49 5.28
C PRO A 54 2.38 -19.69 5.38
N VAL A 55 3.20 -19.19 4.45
CA VAL A 55 4.64 -19.45 4.42
C VAL A 55 5.43 -18.40 5.20
N ALA A 56 5.17 -17.11 5.03
CA ALA A 56 5.60 -15.97 5.86
C ALA A 56 6.99 -16.10 6.53
N VAL A 57 8.01 -16.51 5.77
CA VAL A 57 9.33 -16.92 6.32
C VAL A 57 9.92 -15.88 7.25
N ALA A 58 9.93 -14.60 6.86
CA ALA A 58 10.49 -13.52 7.68
C ALA A 58 9.69 -13.31 8.99
N ALA A 59 8.36 -13.38 8.90
CA ALA A 59 7.50 -13.25 10.07
C ALA A 59 7.68 -14.44 11.03
N PHE A 60 7.89 -15.65 10.51
CA PHE A 60 8.11 -16.84 11.34
C PHE A 60 9.48 -16.83 12.02
N PHE A 61 10.51 -16.31 11.36
CA PHE A 61 11.79 -16.04 12.00
C PHE A 61 11.66 -15.03 13.15
N ALA A 62 10.96 -13.93 12.94
CA ALA A 62 10.69 -12.94 13.98
C ALA A 62 9.89 -13.55 15.15
N ALA A 63 8.89 -14.37 14.85
CA ALA A 63 8.10 -15.09 15.86
C ALA A 63 8.96 -16.02 16.72
N SER A 64 9.92 -16.73 16.10
CA SER A 64 10.82 -17.63 16.84
C SER A 64 11.73 -16.89 17.82
N ILE A 65 12.23 -15.71 17.42
CA ILE A 65 13.04 -14.85 18.29
C ILE A 65 12.19 -14.28 19.44
N ALA A 66 10.97 -13.83 19.13
CA ALA A 66 10.04 -13.26 20.10
C ALA A 66 9.33 -14.32 20.98
N LYS A 67 9.53 -15.62 20.70
CA LYS A 67 8.80 -16.74 21.33
C LYS A 67 7.28 -16.57 21.22
N ALA A 68 6.81 -16.04 20.10
CA ALA A 68 5.40 -15.77 19.81
C ALA A 68 4.82 -16.82 18.85
N PRO A 69 3.49 -16.98 18.78
CA PRO A 69 2.84 -17.88 17.83
C PRO A 69 3.09 -17.43 16.37
N PRO A 70 3.68 -18.29 15.49
CA PRO A 70 4.09 -17.90 14.14
C PRO A 70 2.96 -17.33 13.27
N MET A 71 1.81 -18.00 13.23
CA MET A 71 0.67 -17.56 12.41
C MET A 71 0.09 -16.21 12.88
N ALA A 72 -0.04 -16.00 14.19
CA ALA A 72 -0.50 -14.74 14.75
C ALA A 72 0.48 -13.60 14.41
N THR A 73 1.79 -13.87 14.49
CA THR A 73 2.83 -12.94 14.09
C THR A 73 2.73 -12.61 12.59
N GLY A 74 2.52 -13.60 11.72
CA GLY A 74 2.34 -13.38 10.29
C GLY A 74 1.15 -12.46 9.97
N TRP A 75 0.00 -12.71 10.58
CA TRP A 75 -1.18 -11.83 10.43
C TRP A 75 -0.93 -10.41 10.95
N THR A 76 -0.18 -10.30 12.04
CA THR A 76 0.22 -8.99 12.59
C THR A 76 1.16 -8.26 11.62
N CYS A 77 2.14 -8.96 11.04
CA CYS A 77 3.03 -8.39 10.02
C CYS A 77 2.26 -7.88 8.80
N MET A 78 1.27 -8.63 8.30
CA MET A 78 0.42 -8.15 7.19
C MET A 78 -0.35 -6.88 7.57
N ARG A 79 -0.87 -6.82 8.79
CA ARG A 79 -1.60 -5.66 9.27
C ARG A 79 -0.71 -4.42 9.39
N PHE A 80 0.52 -4.55 9.85
CA PHE A 80 1.47 -3.44 9.89
C PHE A 80 2.03 -3.09 8.52
N GLY A 81 2.27 -4.10 7.67
CA GLY A 81 2.80 -3.94 6.32
C GLY A 81 1.75 -3.66 5.24
N TRP A 82 0.51 -3.30 5.60
CA TRP A 82 -0.60 -3.14 4.65
C TRP A 82 -0.26 -2.19 3.47
N THR A 83 0.52 -1.14 3.72
CA THR A 83 0.93 -0.17 2.71
C THR A 83 1.70 -0.82 1.57
N ALA A 84 2.56 -1.77 1.87
CA ALA A 84 3.35 -2.47 0.86
C ALA A 84 2.51 -3.38 -0.06
N TYR A 85 1.27 -3.69 0.30
CA TYR A 85 0.31 -4.36 -0.60
C TYR A 85 -0.45 -3.36 -1.48
N VAL A 86 -0.65 -2.13 -1.02
CA VAL A 86 -1.43 -1.10 -1.73
C VAL A 86 -0.56 -0.27 -2.67
N VAL A 87 0.63 0.14 -2.23
CA VAL A 87 1.55 1.00 -2.99
C VAL A 87 1.85 0.48 -4.42
N PRO A 88 2.03 -0.83 -4.67
CA PRO A 88 2.24 -1.32 -6.03
C PRO A 88 1.09 -1.00 -7.00
N PHE A 89 -0.15 -0.99 -6.51
CA PHE A 89 -1.30 -0.59 -7.33
C PHE A 89 -1.26 0.90 -7.63
N LEU A 90 -0.83 1.73 -6.68
CA LEU A 90 -0.67 3.16 -6.93
C LEU A 90 0.37 3.43 -8.02
N PHE A 91 1.46 2.68 -8.08
CA PHE A 91 2.45 2.79 -9.16
C PHE A 91 1.89 2.44 -10.54
N VAL A 92 0.91 1.53 -10.60
CA VAL A 92 0.26 1.16 -11.86
C VAL A 92 -0.71 2.25 -12.33
N PHE A 93 -1.41 2.89 -11.39
CA PHE A 93 -2.45 3.87 -11.70
C PHE A 93 -1.97 5.32 -11.67
N SER A 94 -0.83 5.61 -11.05
CA SER A 94 -0.23 6.95 -10.97
C SER A 94 1.27 6.91 -11.32
N PRO A 95 1.62 7.02 -12.60
CA PRO A 95 3.03 7.08 -13.03
C PRO A 95 3.82 8.23 -12.41
N SER A 96 3.17 9.30 -11.99
CA SER A 96 3.75 10.42 -11.23
C SER A 96 4.47 9.96 -9.95
N LEU A 97 3.96 8.93 -9.26
CA LEU A 97 4.63 8.33 -8.08
C LEU A 97 5.96 7.65 -8.43
N LEU A 98 6.17 7.31 -9.70
CA LEU A 98 7.44 6.80 -10.23
C LEU A 98 8.29 7.90 -10.89
N LEU A 99 8.05 9.17 -10.53
CA LEU A 99 8.72 10.34 -11.07
C LEU A 99 8.53 10.52 -12.59
N GLN A 100 7.41 10.01 -13.14
CA GLN A 100 7.02 10.14 -14.54
C GLN A 100 5.85 11.12 -14.64
N GLY A 101 6.11 12.38 -15.02
CA GLY A 101 5.07 13.41 -15.13
C GLY A 101 5.60 14.83 -14.95
N THR A 102 4.70 15.80 -14.84
CA THR A 102 5.11 17.18 -14.57
C THR A 102 5.48 17.37 -13.11
N PRO A 103 6.40 18.29 -12.76
CA PRO A 103 6.78 18.54 -11.37
C PRO A 103 5.59 18.92 -10.46
N GLY A 104 4.55 19.55 -11.02
CA GLY A 104 3.35 19.92 -10.27
C GLY A 104 2.51 18.71 -9.86
N ASP A 105 2.21 17.84 -10.82
CA ASP A 105 1.44 16.61 -10.58
C ASP A 105 2.15 15.70 -9.58
N LEU A 106 3.48 15.62 -9.72
CA LEU A 106 4.34 14.83 -8.85
C LEU A 106 4.24 15.25 -7.37
N ILE A 107 4.29 16.56 -7.09
CA ILE A 107 4.18 17.07 -5.72
C ILE A 107 2.79 16.77 -5.15
N ILE A 108 1.73 16.95 -5.93
CA ILE A 108 0.36 16.71 -5.50
C ILE A 108 0.16 15.23 -5.20
N ASP A 109 0.46 14.35 -6.14
CA ASP A 109 0.22 12.91 -6.00
C ASP A 109 1.06 12.29 -4.88
N VAL A 110 2.33 12.67 -4.75
CA VAL A 110 3.19 12.19 -3.64
C VAL A 110 2.68 12.68 -2.30
N SER A 111 2.27 13.95 -2.19
CA SER A 111 1.74 14.49 -0.93
C SER A 111 0.41 13.82 -0.55
N SER A 112 -0.49 13.61 -1.50
CA SER A 112 -1.76 12.91 -1.28
C SER A 112 -1.54 11.45 -0.90
N ALA A 113 -0.60 10.76 -1.55
CA ALA A 113 -0.25 9.38 -1.22
C ALA A 113 0.33 9.26 0.21
N ILE A 114 1.26 10.14 0.61
CA ILE A 114 1.83 10.16 1.97
C ILE A 114 0.74 10.44 3.00
N ALA A 115 -0.08 11.46 2.79
CA ALA A 115 -1.17 11.80 3.70
C ALA A 115 -2.21 10.68 3.78
N GLY A 116 -2.58 10.09 2.64
CA GLY A 116 -3.51 8.97 2.57
C GLY A 116 -3.03 7.74 3.34
N VAL A 117 -1.78 7.34 3.12
CA VAL A 117 -1.15 6.23 3.86
C VAL A 117 -1.14 6.51 5.37
N TRP A 118 -0.80 7.73 5.77
CA TRP A 118 -0.75 8.12 7.17
C TRP A 118 -2.14 8.07 7.84
N LEU A 119 -3.16 8.63 7.21
CA LEU A 119 -4.54 8.58 7.72
C LEU A 119 -5.08 7.15 7.81
N VAL A 120 -4.90 6.33 6.77
CA VAL A 120 -5.33 4.93 6.80
C VAL A 120 -4.61 4.16 7.90
N SER A 121 -3.31 4.40 8.09
CA SER A 121 -2.53 3.76 9.16
C SER A 121 -3.05 4.12 10.55
N ALA A 122 -3.36 5.40 10.81
CA ALA A 122 -3.97 5.85 12.06
C ALA A 122 -5.34 5.18 12.29
N GLY A 123 -6.19 5.13 11.27
CA GLY A 123 -7.49 4.46 11.33
C GLY A 123 -7.39 2.95 11.59
N MET A 124 -6.42 2.27 10.98
CA MET A 124 -6.19 0.82 11.20
C MET A 124 -5.67 0.52 12.61
N ILE A 125 -4.76 1.34 13.13
CA ILE A 125 -4.22 1.20 14.48
C ILE A 125 -5.30 1.55 15.50
N GLY A 126 -6.15 2.54 15.20
CA GLY A 126 -7.20 3.02 16.10
C GLY A 126 -6.70 3.97 17.17
N TYR A 127 -5.57 4.62 16.91
CA TYR A 127 -4.95 5.62 17.77
C TYR A 127 -4.27 6.70 16.95
N PHE A 128 -4.49 7.95 17.31
CA PHE A 128 -3.79 9.11 16.76
C PHE A 128 -3.32 10.01 17.91
N ALA A 129 -4.03 11.07 18.30
CA ALA A 129 -3.77 11.80 19.53
C ALA A 129 -4.45 11.14 20.75
N ARG A 130 -5.56 10.48 20.52
CA ARG A 130 -6.32 9.68 21.51
C ARG A 130 -6.76 8.35 20.92
N HIS A 131 -7.38 7.49 21.74
CA HIS A 131 -8.00 6.27 21.25
C HIS A 131 -9.21 6.63 20.37
N LEU A 132 -9.14 6.21 19.10
CA LEU A 132 -10.22 6.44 18.14
C LEU A 132 -11.39 5.48 18.41
N ASP A 133 -12.57 6.00 18.55
CA ASP A 133 -13.80 5.22 18.53
C ASP A 133 -14.08 4.68 17.12
N ILE A 134 -15.12 3.88 16.95
CA ILE A 134 -15.43 3.23 15.68
C ILE A 134 -15.74 4.25 14.57
N PHE A 135 -16.38 5.39 14.92
CA PHE A 135 -16.68 6.46 13.97
C PHE A 135 -15.41 7.23 13.57
N GLY A 136 -14.55 7.56 14.52
CA GLY A 136 -13.25 8.18 14.27
C GLY A 136 -12.39 7.31 13.37
N ARG A 137 -12.29 6.00 13.65
CA ARG A 137 -11.55 5.06 12.79
C ARG A 137 -12.12 5.01 11.36
N ALA A 138 -13.44 4.95 11.22
CA ALA A 138 -14.08 4.97 9.90
C ALA A 138 -13.79 6.28 9.15
N ALA A 139 -13.83 7.41 9.84
CA ALA A 139 -13.54 8.72 9.25
C ALA A 139 -12.08 8.84 8.79
N PHE A 140 -11.10 8.39 9.60
CA PHE A 140 -9.70 8.34 9.21
C PHE A 140 -9.47 7.41 8.00
N LEU A 141 -10.09 6.22 7.99
CA LEU A 141 -9.98 5.27 6.88
C LEU A 141 -10.58 5.84 5.59
N THR A 142 -11.78 6.42 5.66
CA THR A 142 -12.44 6.98 4.46
C THR A 142 -11.67 8.18 3.90
N ALA A 143 -11.21 9.11 4.74
CA ALA A 143 -10.40 10.23 4.31
C ALA A 143 -9.09 9.77 3.64
N GLY A 144 -8.41 8.81 4.25
CA GLY A 144 -7.16 8.28 3.70
C GLY A 144 -7.35 7.49 2.40
N ILE A 145 -8.42 6.69 2.28
CA ILE A 145 -8.74 5.99 1.03
C ILE A 145 -9.06 6.98 -0.09
N LEU A 146 -9.78 8.06 0.19
CA LEU A 146 -10.07 9.11 -0.82
C LEU A 146 -8.80 9.75 -1.35
N LEU A 147 -7.79 10.01 -0.51
CA LEU A 147 -6.49 10.52 -0.92
C LEU A 147 -5.61 9.52 -1.67
N LEU A 148 -5.89 8.22 -1.53
CA LEU A 148 -5.17 7.16 -2.25
C LEU A 148 -5.79 6.86 -3.60
N ILE A 149 -6.94 7.45 -3.96
CA ILE A 149 -7.53 7.30 -5.29
C ILE A 149 -6.71 8.13 -6.27
N PRO A 150 -6.08 7.51 -7.29
CA PRO A 150 -5.24 8.22 -8.24
C PRO A 150 -6.01 9.28 -9.02
N SER A 151 -5.46 10.49 -9.12
CA SER A 151 -6.04 11.63 -9.87
C SER A 151 -6.22 11.34 -11.36
N GLU A 152 -5.44 10.40 -11.91
CA GLU A 152 -5.47 10.02 -13.32
C GLU A 152 -6.67 9.13 -13.72
N LEU A 153 -7.43 8.60 -12.76
CA LEU A 153 -8.61 7.77 -13.05
C LEU A 153 -9.80 8.54 -13.65
N GLY A 154 -9.74 9.88 -13.67
CA GLY A 154 -10.74 10.72 -14.30
C GLY A 154 -10.95 12.07 -13.62
N SER A 155 -11.69 12.96 -14.27
CA SER A 155 -11.96 14.31 -13.75
C SER A 155 -12.69 14.33 -12.39
N TRP A 156 -13.35 13.23 -12.00
CA TRP A 156 -13.99 13.08 -10.70
C TRP A 156 -12.96 12.80 -9.57
N ALA A 157 -11.79 12.25 -9.91
CA ALA A 157 -10.75 11.93 -8.94
C ALA A 157 -10.08 13.18 -8.35
N ILE A 158 -10.07 14.31 -9.05
CA ILE A 158 -9.62 15.60 -8.51
C ILE A 158 -10.53 16.02 -7.33
N TRP A 159 -11.82 15.75 -7.42
CA TRP A 159 -12.76 16.04 -6.33
C TRP A 159 -12.54 15.11 -5.12
N THR A 160 -12.13 13.85 -5.33
CA THR A 160 -11.82 12.94 -4.23
C THR A 160 -10.60 13.41 -3.44
N ASP A 161 -9.60 13.97 -4.08
CA ASP A 161 -8.42 14.56 -3.42
C ASP A 161 -8.83 15.75 -2.54
N TRP A 162 -9.58 16.71 -3.10
CA TRP A 162 -10.05 17.86 -2.31
C TRP A 162 -10.92 17.44 -1.12
N VAL A 163 -11.85 16.52 -1.33
CA VAL A 163 -12.67 15.97 -0.26
C VAL A 163 -11.81 15.22 0.77
N GLY A 164 -10.84 14.43 0.32
CA GLY A 164 -9.92 13.71 1.17
C GLY A 164 -9.06 14.64 2.05
N TRP A 165 -8.53 15.73 1.47
CA TRP A 165 -7.77 16.74 2.22
C TRP A 165 -8.64 17.46 3.25
N ILE A 166 -9.86 17.89 2.88
CA ILE A 166 -10.78 18.58 3.79
C ILE A 166 -11.20 17.64 4.92
N MET A 167 -11.61 16.42 4.60
CA MET A 167 -11.99 15.41 5.59
C MET A 167 -10.81 15.05 6.48
N GLY A 168 -9.63 14.81 5.91
CA GLY A 168 -8.43 14.46 6.66
C GLY A 168 -8.03 15.56 7.64
N ALA A 169 -7.99 16.81 7.19
CA ALA A 169 -7.72 17.95 8.06
C ALA A 169 -8.79 18.10 9.16
N GLY A 170 -10.07 17.93 8.82
CA GLY A 170 -11.19 18.01 9.76
C GLY A 170 -11.12 16.93 10.85
N VAL A 171 -10.83 15.69 10.46
CA VAL A 171 -10.75 14.56 11.39
C VAL A 171 -9.52 14.67 12.30
N VAL A 172 -8.37 15.09 11.76
CA VAL A 172 -7.16 15.37 12.56
C VAL A 172 -7.42 16.50 13.55
N TYR A 173 -8.05 17.61 13.10
CA TYR A 173 -8.39 18.71 13.99
C TYR A 173 -9.34 18.28 15.11
N TRP A 174 -10.37 17.50 14.79
CA TRP A 174 -11.33 16.97 15.77
C TRP A 174 -10.69 16.02 16.80
N ASP A 175 -9.69 15.23 16.40
CA ASP A 175 -9.02 14.30 17.29
C ASP A 175 -8.02 14.99 18.23
N VAL A 176 -7.43 16.11 17.80
CA VAL A 176 -6.47 16.90 18.60
C VAL A 176 -7.16 17.90 19.53
N SER A 177 -8.37 18.38 19.18
CA SER A 177 -9.15 19.31 20.00
C SER A 177 -9.89 18.58 21.13
#